data_890667dab2935992e224c3630ddf0373
#
_entry.id   890667dab2935992e224c3630ddf0373
#
_cell.length_a   1.000
_cell.length_b   1.000
_cell.length_c   1.000
_cell.angle_alpha   90.00
_cell.angle_beta   90.00
_cell.angle_gamma   90.00
#
_symmetry.space_group_name_H-M   'P 1'
#
loop_
_entity.id
_entity.type
_entity.pdbx_description
1 polymer ?
#
loop_
_entity_poly.entity_id
_entity_poly.type
_entity_poly.pdbx_seq_one_letter_code
_entity_poly.pdbx_strand_id
1 'polypeptide(L)'
;MDAETALRELCAGWERLDAAGVAALFAPHGVYEGPLFESFPVGPEAVLAACTAAFADLAEVRIPLRHVGVGGDVAMGEGTFAYATPAGERAEFPLVMVAEVRDGLLVRFTEYFDTAAVG
;
A
#
# COMPACT_ATOMS: atom_id res chain seq x y z
N MET A 1 11.43 -12.01 2.50
CA MET A 1 10.81 -11.93 1.15
C MET A 1 11.57 -10.92 0.30
N ASP A 2 11.49 -11.07 -1.02
CA ASP A 2 12.07 -10.10 -1.94
C ASP A 2 11.12 -8.91 -2.17
N ALA A 3 11.59 -7.91 -2.89
CA ALA A 3 10.84 -6.67 -3.09
C ALA A 3 9.56 -6.87 -3.91
N GLU A 4 9.59 -7.75 -4.91
CA GLU A 4 8.38 -8.03 -5.71
C GLU A 4 7.32 -8.72 -4.85
N THR A 5 7.72 -9.70 -4.05
CA THR A 5 6.79 -10.39 -3.14
C THR A 5 6.20 -9.40 -2.13
N ALA A 6 7.03 -8.52 -1.56
CA ALA A 6 6.56 -7.51 -0.62
C ALA A 6 5.53 -6.57 -1.24
N LEU A 7 5.78 -6.11 -2.48
CA LEU A 7 4.85 -5.26 -3.21
C LEU A 7 3.50 -5.97 -3.41
N ARG A 8 3.54 -7.22 -3.88
CA ARG A 8 2.31 -7.99 -4.13
C ARG A 8 1.57 -8.35 -2.86
N GLU A 9 2.29 -8.69 -1.79
CA GLU A 9 1.68 -9.00 -0.49
C GLU A 9 1.01 -7.76 0.12
N LEU A 10 1.62 -6.58 -0.04
CA LEU A 10 1.00 -5.35 0.44
C LEU A 10 -0.30 -5.07 -0.32
N CYS A 11 -0.30 -5.19 -1.64
CA CYS A 11 -1.51 -5.03 -2.45
C CYS A 11 -2.58 -6.04 -2.03
N ALA A 12 -2.20 -7.30 -1.83
CA ALA A 12 -3.13 -8.34 -1.40
C ALA A 12 -3.70 -8.05 -0.01
N GLY A 13 -2.90 -7.52 0.90
CA GLY A 13 -3.36 -7.10 2.23
C GLY A 13 -4.41 -6.01 2.16
N TRP A 14 -4.21 -5.03 1.30
CA TRP A 14 -5.22 -4.00 1.04
C TRP A 14 -6.50 -4.58 0.45
N GLU A 15 -6.37 -5.49 -0.51
CA GLU A 15 -7.54 -6.13 -1.14
C GLU A 15 -8.37 -6.94 -0.14
N ARG A 16 -7.71 -7.50 0.89
CA ARG A 16 -8.38 -8.22 1.97
C ARG A 16 -8.81 -7.31 3.12
N LEU A 17 -8.44 -6.03 3.08
CA LEU A 17 -8.63 -5.09 4.20
C LEU A 17 -8.01 -5.65 5.49
N ASP A 18 -6.82 -6.19 5.36
CA ASP A 18 -6.08 -6.85 6.43
C ASP A 18 -4.95 -5.91 6.93
N ALA A 19 -5.29 -5.03 7.85
CA ALA A 19 -4.34 -4.05 8.38
C ALA A 19 -3.16 -4.71 9.07
N ALA A 20 -3.39 -5.78 9.83
CA ALA A 20 -2.33 -6.51 10.53
C ALA A 20 -1.38 -7.17 9.53
N GLY A 21 -1.92 -7.73 8.43
CA GLY A 21 -1.12 -8.33 7.39
C GLY A 21 -0.23 -7.33 6.67
N VAL A 22 -0.74 -6.13 6.38
CA VAL A 22 0.05 -5.04 5.79
C VAL A 22 1.15 -4.60 6.76
N ALA A 23 0.81 -4.35 8.01
CA ALA A 23 1.75 -3.88 9.02
C ALA A 23 2.90 -4.88 9.24
N ALA A 24 2.62 -6.17 9.19
CA ALA A 24 3.63 -7.22 9.41
C ALA A 24 4.72 -7.25 8.33
N LEU A 25 4.52 -6.59 7.20
CA LEU A 25 5.51 -6.54 6.12
C LEU A 25 6.62 -5.53 6.40
N PHE A 26 6.45 -4.62 7.36
CA PHE A 26 7.35 -3.50 7.59
C PHE A 26 8.42 -3.81 8.64
N ALA A 27 9.64 -3.32 8.37
CA ALA A 27 10.73 -3.32 9.34
C ALA A 27 10.38 -2.34 10.49
N PRO A 28 11.06 -2.47 11.67
CA PRO A 28 10.80 -1.56 12.80
C PRO A 28 10.91 -0.08 12.47
N HIS A 29 11.79 0.30 11.54
CA HIS A 29 11.95 1.68 11.07
C HIS A 29 11.48 1.86 9.62
N GLY A 30 10.71 0.91 9.10
CA GLY A 30 10.15 1.00 7.75
C GLY A 30 9.10 2.09 7.67
N VAL A 31 9.16 2.88 6.60
CA VAL A 31 8.26 4.01 6.41
C VAL A 31 7.27 3.75 5.28
N TYR A 32 6.01 4.10 5.51
CA TYR A 32 4.95 4.04 4.51
C TYR A 32 4.68 5.47 4.04
N GLU A 33 5.05 5.77 2.80
CA GLU A 33 4.92 7.11 2.22
C GLU A 33 3.75 7.14 1.24
N GLY A 34 2.80 8.02 1.47
CA GLY A 34 1.66 8.19 0.57
C GLY A 34 1.14 9.62 0.62
N PRO A 35 0.57 10.13 -0.48
CA PRO A 35 0.19 11.54 -0.58
C PRO A 35 -1.01 11.93 0.29
N LEU A 36 -1.75 10.97 0.84
CA LEU A 36 -2.87 11.26 1.72
C LEU A 36 -2.48 11.26 3.20
N PHE A 37 -1.27 10.83 3.54
CA PHE A 37 -0.82 10.87 4.93
C PHE A 37 -0.40 12.28 5.30
N GLU A 38 -0.93 12.78 6.39
CA GLU A 38 -0.48 14.04 6.98
C GLU A 38 0.94 13.88 7.52
N SER A 39 1.23 12.70 8.07
CA SER A 39 2.53 12.31 8.58
C SER A 39 2.74 10.84 8.23
N PHE A 40 3.90 10.49 7.68
CA PHE A 40 4.16 9.13 7.24
C PHE A 40 4.31 8.19 8.44
N PRO A 41 3.54 7.08 8.49
CA PRO A 41 3.70 6.10 9.55
C PRO A 41 5.06 5.39 9.45
N VAL A 42 5.71 5.22 10.60
CA VAL A 42 7.00 4.54 10.71
C VAL A 42 6.85 3.35 11.65
N GLY A 43 7.18 2.18 11.14
CA GLY A 43 7.13 0.92 11.89
C GLY A 43 5.76 0.24 11.87
N PRO A 44 5.73 -1.05 12.22
CA PRO A 44 4.50 -1.86 12.12
C PRO A 44 3.32 -1.31 12.93
N GLU A 45 3.58 -0.81 14.14
CA GLU A 45 2.50 -0.30 14.99
C GLU A 45 1.81 0.91 14.38
N ALA A 46 2.61 1.87 13.87
CA ALA A 46 2.06 3.07 13.22
C ALA A 46 1.36 2.72 11.91
N VAL A 47 1.92 1.79 11.13
CA VAL A 47 1.30 1.32 9.89
C VAL A 47 -0.02 0.62 10.19
N LEU A 48 -0.08 -0.19 11.24
CA LEU A 48 -1.32 -0.85 11.67
C LEU A 48 -2.41 0.18 11.95
N ALA A 49 -2.08 1.20 12.73
CA ALA A 49 -3.04 2.27 13.09
C ALA A 49 -3.53 3.02 11.85
N ALA A 50 -2.62 3.37 10.94
CA ALA A 50 -2.95 4.09 9.72
C ALA A 50 -3.84 3.26 8.78
N CYS A 51 -3.52 1.99 8.59
CA CYS A 51 -4.32 1.10 7.75
C CYS A 51 -5.69 0.80 8.37
N THR A 52 -5.74 0.61 9.69
CA THR A 52 -7.01 0.39 10.38
C THR A 52 -7.95 1.58 10.15
N ALA A 53 -7.45 2.80 10.26
CA ALA A 53 -8.23 4.01 10.00
C ALA A 53 -8.69 4.10 8.54
N ALA A 54 -7.79 3.83 7.58
CA ALA A 54 -8.11 3.87 6.16
C ALA A 54 -9.15 2.81 5.79
N PHE A 55 -9.01 1.59 6.30
CA PHE A 55 -9.89 0.47 5.95
C PHE A 55 -11.29 0.62 6.52
N ALA A 56 -11.46 1.42 7.57
CA ALA A 56 -12.79 1.70 8.15
C ALA A 56 -13.72 2.37 7.14
N ASP A 57 -13.18 3.11 6.17
CA ASP A 57 -13.94 3.82 5.14
C ASP A 57 -14.08 3.04 3.84
N LEU A 58 -13.64 1.78 3.80
CA LEU A 58 -13.60 0.97 2.59
C LEU A 58 -14.39 -0.32 2.79
N ALA A 59 -15.17 -0.71 1.78
CA ALA A 59 -15.89 -1.97 1.75
C ALA A 59 -15.25 -2.96 0.79
N GLU A 60 -14.57 -2.46 -0.26
CA GLU A 60 -13.97 -3.29 -1.28
C GLU A 60 -12.76 -2.57 -1.85
N VAL A 61 -11.67 -3.30 -2.09
CA VAL A 61 -10.45 -2.79 -2.73
C VAL A 61 -9.96 -3.79 -3.77
N ARG A 62 -9.57 -3.28 -4.94
CA ARG A 62 -8.90 -4.04 -5.99
C ARG A 62 -7.71 -3.23 -6.47
N ILE A 63 -6.55 -3.88 -6.58
CA ILE A 63 -5.33 -3.22 -7.06
C ILE A 63 -4.72 -4.08 -8.18
N PRO A 64 -5.36 -4.12 -9.37
CA PRO A 64 -4.76 -4.84 -10.49
C PRO A 64 -3.49 -4.15 -10.95
N LEU A 65 -2.39 -4.90 -10.99
CA LEU A 65 -1.10 -4.40 -11.47
C LEU A 65 -0.98 -4.67 -12.96
N ARG A 66 -0.54 -3.65 -13.71
CA ARG A 66 -0.28 -3.75 -15.13
C ARG A 66 1.16 -4.16 -15.40
N HIS A 67 2.10 -3.54 -14.71
CA HIS A 67 3.52 -3.82 -14.85
C HIS A 67 4.19 -3.84 -13.49
N VAL A 68 5.15 -4.74 -13.33
CA VAL A 68 6.04 -4.78 -12.17
C VAL A 68 7.46 -4.91 -12.68
N GLY A 69 8.33 -3.98 -12.26
CA GLY A 69 9.76 -4.03 -12.54
C GLY A 69 10.56 -4.21 -11.27
N VAL A 70 11.67 -4.91 -11.34
CA VAL A 70 12.51 -5.20 -10.18
C VAL A 70 13.97 -4.83 -10.49
N GLY A 71 14.60 -4.13 -9.56
CA GLY A 71 16.03 -3.83 -9.62
C GLY A 71 16.64 -3.98 -8.23
N GLY A 72 17.42 -5.05 -8.01
CA GLY A 72 17.99 -5.32 -6.69
C GLY A 72 16.92 -5.47 -5.61
N ASP A 73 17.03 -4.65 -4.58
CA ASP A 73 16.11 -4.67 -3.42
C ASP A 73 14.87 -3.79 -3.62
N VAL A 74 14.62 -3.31 -4.83
CA VAL A 74 13.51 -2.41 -5.15
C VAL A 74 12.61 -3.03 -6.20
N ALA A 75 11.30 -2.96 -5.96
CA ALA A 75 10.28 -3.30 -6.95
C ALA A 75 9.38 -2.10 -7.17
N MET A 76 9.00 -1.86 -8.42
CA MET A 76 8.06 -0.82 -8.78
C MET A 76 6.88 -1.45 -9.50
N GLY A 77 5.68 -1.03 -9.15
CA GLY A 77 4.47 -1.51 -9.80
C GLY A 77 3.58 -0.36 -10.21
N GLU A 78 2.99 -0.48 -11.40
CA GLU A 78 1.93 0.43 -11.80
C GLU A 78 0.63 -0.34 -11.98
N GLY A 79 -0.46 0.31 -11.66
CA GLY A 79 -1.77 -0.30 -11.80
C GLY A 79 -2.88 0.69 -11.49
N THR A 80 -3.99 0.15 -11.05
CA THR A 80 -5.18 0.92 -10.72
C THR A 80 -5.57 0.59 -9.29
N PHE A 81 -5.94 1.60 -8.51
CA PHE A 81 -6.58 1.42 -7.23
C PHE A 81 -8.07 1.63 -7.42
N ALA A 82 -8.84 0.57 -7.24
CA ALA A 82 -10.29 0.61 -7.37
C ALA A 82 -10.91 0.29 -6.02
N TYR A 83 -11.90 1.08 -5.60
CA TYR A 83 -12.49 0.88 -4.29
C TYR A 83 -13.99 1.17 -4.27
N ALA A 84 -14.66 0.62 -3.26
CA ALA A 84 -16.02 0.95 -2.91
C ALA A 84 -16.09 1.32 -1.44
N THR A 85 -16.92 2.32 -1.12
CA THR A 85 -17.20 2.71 0.27
C THR A 85 -18.34 1.85 0.83
N PRO A 86 -18.53 1.83 2.17
CA PRO A 86 -19.70 1.14 2.75
C PRO A 86 -21.04 1.66 2.23
N ALA A 87 -21.10 2.92 1.80
CA ALA A 87 -22.31 3.51 1.20
C ALA A 87 -22.52 3.07 -0.26
N GLY A 88 -21.57 2.32 -0.85
CA GLY A 88 -21.67 1.83 -2.22
C GLY A 88 -21.12 2.77 -3.28
N GLU A 89 -20.47 3.85 -2.90
CA GLU A 89 -19.79 4.73 -3.83
C GLU A 89 -18.52 4.06 -4.35
N ARG A 90 -18.29 4.15 -5.67
CA ARG A 90 -17.15 3.52 -6.32
C ARG A 90 -16.30 4.55 -7.04
N ALA A 91 -14.98 4.35 -6.99
CA ALA A 91 -14.03 5.17 -7.72
C ALA A 91 -12.79 4.35 -8.04
N GLU A 92 -12.01 4.81 -9.01
CA GLU A 92 -10.71 4.22 -9.32
C GLU A 92 -9.76 5.30 -9.84
N PHE A 93 -8.47 5.08 -9.62
CA PHE A 93 -7.44 5.98 -10.10
C PHE A 93 -6.14 5.21 -10.35
N PRO A 94 -5.30 5.71 -11.29
CA PRO A 94 -4.00 5.08 -11.53
C PRO A 94 -3.04 5.38 -10.39
N LEU A 95 -2.17 4.42 -10.08
CA LEU A 95 -1.12 4.63 -9.09
C LEU A 95 0.15 3.90 -9.48
N VAL A 96 1.27 4.39 -8.92
CA VAL A 96 2.57 3.73 -8.97
C VAL A 96 3.03 3.50 -7.53
N MET A 97 3.60 2.34 -7.28
CA MET A 97 4.10 1.96 -5.97
C MET A 97 5.56 1.56 -6.07
N VAL A 98 6.33 1.87 -5.02
CA VAL A 98 7.74 1.48 -4.92
C VAL A 98 7.92 0.77 -3.59
N ALA A 99 8.43 -0.46 -3.64
CA ALA A 99 8.74 -1.26 -2.45
C ALA A 99 10.26 -1.43 -2.36
N GLU A 100 10.83 -1.09 -1.21
CA GLU A 100 12.24 -1.30 -0.93
C GLU A 100 12.38 -2.21 0.28
N VAL A 101 13.12 -3.31 0.12
CA VAL A 101 13.24 -4.38 1.11
C VAL A 101 14.68 -4.51 1.57
N ARG A 102 14.87 -4.76 2.86
CA ARG A 102 16.14 -5.14 3.45
C ARG A 102 15.89 -6.20 4.51
N ASP A 103 16.70 -7.24 4.48
CA ASP A 103 16.57 -8.35 5.44
C ASP A 103 15.13 -8.92 5.49
N GLY A 104 14.49 -9.00 4.32
CA GLY A 104 13.17 -9.61 4.18
C GLY A 104 11.98 -8.75 4.59
N LEU A 105 12.19 -7.48 4.97
CA LEU A 105 11.14 -6.59 5.42
C LEU A 105 11.18 -5.26 4.67
N LEU A 106 10.03 -4.61 4.54
CA LEU A 106 9.93 -3.30 3.92
C LEU A 106 10.61 -2.24 4.79
N VAL A 107 11.62 -1.58 4.22
CA VAL A 107 12.23 -0.40 4.84
C VAL A 107 11.60 0.88 4.31
N ARG A 108 10.97 0.82 3.14
CA ARG A 108 10.22 1.92 2.57
C ARG A 108 9.18 1.38 1.59
N PHE A 109 7.98 1.91 1.67
CA PHE A 109 6.94 1.69 0.67
C PHE A 109 6.35 3.04 0.32
N THR A 110 6.31 3.37 -0.98
CA THR A 110 5.82 4.67 -1.45
C THR A 110 4.74 4.49 -2.50
N GLU A 111 3.68 5.29 -2.38
CA GLU A 111 2.59 5.37 -3.35
C GLU A 111 2.59 6.73 -4.01
N TYR A 112 2.37 6.77 -5.32
CA TYR A 112 2.25 7.99 -6.09
C TYR A 112 0.93 7.97 -6.85
N PHE A 113 0.08 8.93 -6.59
CA PHE A 113 -1.17 9.12 -7.31
C PHE A 113 -1.66 10.56 -7.17
N ASP A 114 -2.57 10.94 -8.05
CA ASP A 114 -3.17 12.28 -8.01
C ASP A 114 -4.27 12.29 -6.93
N THR A 115 -4.05 13.08 -5.88
CA THR A 115 -5.03 13.19 -4.78
C THR A 115 -6.36 13.81 -5.22
N ALA A 116 -6.38 14.55 -6.31
CA ALA A 116 -7.62 15.09 -6.87
C ALA A 116 -8.54 14.00 -7.41
N ALA A 117 -7.99 12.80 -7.70
CA ALA A 117 -8.78 11.66 -8.16
C ALA A 117 -9.50 10.95 -7.01
N VAL A 118 -9.15 11.25 -5.77
CA VAL A 118 -9.76 10.68 -4.56
C VAL A 118 -10.82 11.65 -4.07
N GLY A 119 -12.06 11.30 -4.30
CA GLY A 119 -13.23 12.15 -4.06
C GLY A 119 -13.51 12.62 -2.67
#